data_715175e2f9609d318c03ee3270bcee82
#
_entry.id   715175e2f9609d318c03ee3270bcee82
#
_cell.length_a   1.000
_cell.length_b   1.000
_cell.length_c   1.000
_cell.angle_alpha   90.00
_cell.angle_beta   90.00
_cell.angle_gamma   90.00
#
_symmetry.space_group_name_H-M   'P 1'
#
loop_
_entity.id
_entity.type
_entity.pdbx_description
1 polymer ?
#
loop_
_entity_poly.entity_id
_entity_poly.type
_entity_poly.pdbx_seq_one_letter_code
_entity_poly.pdbx_strand_id
1 'polypeptide(L)'
;TTIVDTYIVNEKNLKGNYSLQLIAKDAEGTVLATHVSSVHVKGGNVYGQCLQIGWNFVPRATGYVCIEAKLVKGKKTFATGDDSLFAVSLNTKGITANGSIADTTGVLSNFMKTVGFDIPEYKEGTPSGDYLLVGAFEPTQWGSGMSDIMEWVYKGHTLIIVDNAERWAEFLADKEVLDYRGSKKLGTAWYGGNFFNREHPIFDGLPVNCVFNWEYQCFATYNRHRVGLRCFKGETLVACVSEHKKE
;
A
#
# COMPACT_ATOMS: atom_id res chain seq x y z
N THR A 1 13.49 3.55 5.26
CA THR A 1 14.60 3.92 4.35
C THR A 1 14.18 3.65 2.93
N THR A 2 14.33 4.63 2.06
CA THR A 2 14.12 4.53 0.61
C THR A 2 15.46 4.29 -0.06
N ILE A 3 15.49 3.38 -1.04
CA ILE A 3 16.67 3.07 -1.84
C ILE A 3 16.37 3.46 -3.29
N VAL A 4 17.29 4.19 -3.92
CA VAL A 4 17.14 4.73 -5.27
C VAL A 4 18.30 4.31 -6.13
N ASP A 5 17.99 3.71 -7.28
CA ASP A 5 18.93 3.46 -8.36
C ASP A 5 18.68 4.46 -9.49
N THR A 6 19.75 5.02 -10.03
CA THR A 6 19.65 6.04 -11.07
C THR A 6 20.19 5.53 -12.39
N TYR A 7 19.39 5.62 -13.43
CA TYR A 7 19.71 5.20 -14.79
C TYR A 7 19.74 6.40 -15.74
N ILE A 8 20.61 6.34 -16.73
CA ILE A 8 20.53 7.24 -17.89
C ILE A 8 19.96 6.48 -19.09
N VAL A 9 18.99 7.12 -19.75
CA VAL A 9 18.56 6.78 -21.12
C VAL A 9 19.29 7.76 -22.04
N ASN A 10 20.30 7.26 -22.76
CA ASN A 10 21.31 8.10 -23.41
C ASN A 10 20.99 8.40 -24.87
N GLU A 11 19.91 9.13 -25.12
CA GLU A 11 19.46 9.51 -26.46
C GLU A 11 20.40 10.50 -27.17
N LYS A 12 21.16 11.28 -26.39
CA LYS A 12 22.10 12.28 -26.91
C LYS A 12 23.52 11.74 -27.13
N ASN A 13 23.71 10.44 -26.99
CA ASN A 13 25.02 9.78 -27.10
C ASN A 13 26.14 10.47 -26.27
N LEU A 14 25.82 10.86 -25.05
CA LEU A 14 26.78 11.40 -24.11
C LEU A 14 27.87 10.37 -23.81
N LYS A 15 29.12 10.83 -23.67
CA LYS A 15 30.26 9.96 -23.37
C LYS A 15 31.24 10.67 -22.46
N GLY A 16 31.85 9.91 -21.55
CA GLY A 16 32.93 10.40 -20.67
C GLY A 16 32.47 10.59 -19.22
N ASN A 17 33.25 11.37 -18.49
CA ASN A 17 33.05 11.55 -17.04
C ASN A 17 32.20 12.77 -16.74
N TYR A 18 31.26 12.58 -15.80
CA TYR A 18 30.33 13.59 -15.33
C TYR A 18 30.22 13.53 -13.81
N SER A 19 29.65 14.57 -13.22
CA SER A 19 29.15 14.57 -11.86
C SER A 19 27.64 14.31 -11.91
N LEU A 20 27.17 13.27 -11.23
CA LEU A 20 25.75 13.01 -10.98
C LEU A 20 25.37 13.69 -9.67
N GLN A 21 24.34 14.52 -9.71
CA GLN A 21 23.77 15.19 -8.54
C GLN A 21 22.34 14.71 -8.36
N LEU A 22 22.03 14.19 -7.17
CA LEU A 22 20.68 13.73 -6.79
C LEU A 22 20.20 14.59 -5.63
N ILE A 23 18.94 14.97 -5.67
CA ILE A 23 18.27 15.77 -4.64
C ILE A 23 16.90 15.17 -4.40
N ALA A 24 16.62 14.77 -3.16
CA ALA A 24 15.28 14.39 -2.73
C ALA A 24 14.61 15.58 -2.03
N LYS A 25 13.37 15.88 -2.39
CA LYS A 25 12.57 16.96 -1.83
C LYS A 25 11.17 16.45 -1.42
N ASP A 26 10.62 16.98 -0.34
CA ASP A 26 9.20 16.77 -0.01
C ASP A 26 8.27 17.59 -0.93
N ALA A 27 6.96 17.44 -0.69
CA ALA A 27 5.94 18.13 -1.47
C ALA A 27 6.01 19.68 -1.33
N GLU A 28 6.55 20.18 -0.24
CA GLU A 28 6.77 21.61 0.03
C GLU A 28 8.08 22.11 -0.59
N GLY A 29 8.86 21.24 -1.20
CA GLY A 29 10.16 21.57 -1.82
C GLY A 29 11.33 21.58 -0.84
N THR A 30 11.13 21.16 0.42
CA THR A 30 12.21 21.06 1.41
C THR A 30 13.18 19.93 1.02
N VAL A 31 14.46 20.22 1.02
CA VAL A 31 15.48 19.22 0.71
C VAL A 31 15.61 18.21 1.86
N LEU A 32 15.33 16.96 1.56
CA LEU A 32 15.43 15.84 2.50
C LEU A 32 16.83 15.21 2.48
N ALA A 33 17.41 15.07 1.30
CA ALA A 33 18.73 14.48 1.09
C ALA A 33 19.34 14.96 -0.22
N THR A 34 20.68 14.92 -0.27
CA THR A 34 21.46 15.19 -1.47
C THR A 34 22.55 14.14 -1.64
N HIS A 35 22.91 13.84 -2.87
CA HIS A 35 24.03 12.98 -3.20
C HIS A 35 24.77 13.51 -4.42
N VAL A 36 26.09 13.44 -4.40
CA VAL A 36 26.94 13.81 -5.52
C VAL A 36 27.99 12.73 -5.73
N SER A 37 28.06 12.20 -6.94
CA SER A 37 29.05 11.17 -7.31
C SER A 37 29.62 11.43 -8.68
N SER A 38 30.87 10.94 -8.88
CA SER A 38 31.48 10.92 -10.20
C SER A 38 31.05 9.66 -10.95
N VAL A 39 30.53 9.83 -12.16
CA VAL A 39 30.02 8.74 -12.98
C VAL A 39 30.66 8.76 -14.37
N HIS A 40 30.81 7.58 -14.96
CA HIS A 40 31.30 7.44 -16.33
C HIS A 40 30.17 6.98 -17.26
N VAL A 41 29.80 7.80 -18.23
CA VAL A 41 28.83 7.47 -19.26
C VAL A 41 29.54 6.84 -20.44
N LYS A 42 29.19 5.60 -20.79
CA LYS A 42 29.87 4.80 -21.81
C LYS A 42 29.66 5.33 -23.24
N GLY A 43 28.44 5.79 -23.54
CA GLY A 43 28.06 6.23 -24.88
C GLY A 43 28.06 5.12 -25.92
N GLY A 44 28.09 5.49 -27.19
CA GLY A 44 28.04 4.52 -28.30
C GLY A 44 26.73 3.75 -28.33
N ASN A 45 26.83 2.43 -28.40
CA ASN A 45 25.65 1.53 -28.45
C ASN A 45 25.01 1.26 -27.07
N VAL A 46 25.50 1.86 -26.00
CA VAL A 46 24.92 1.72 -24.66
C VAL A 46 23.84 2.77 -24.47
N TYR A 47 22.60 2.36 -24.76
CA TYR A 47 21.43 3.24 -24.67
C TYR A 47 20.97 3.44 -23.21
N GLY A 48 20.92 2.37 -22.41
CA GLY A 48 20.57 2.40 -21.00
C GLY A 48 21.75 2.02 -20.12
N GLN A 49 22.07 2.83 -19.11
CA GLN A 49 23.15 2.56 -18.18
C GLN A 49 22.76 2.95 -16.76
N CYS A 50 22.99 2.04 -15.80
CA CYS A 50 22.95 2.40 -14.39
C CYS A 50 24.16 3.27 -14.04
N LEU A 51 23.90 4.44 -13.46
CA LEU A 51 24.92 5.40 -13.04
C LEU A 51 25.18 5.36 -11.54
N GLN A 52 24.17 5.08 -10.74
CA GLN A 52 24.25 5.03 -9.29
C GLN A 52 23.35 3.92 -8.78
N ILE A 53 23.84 3.13 -7.85
CA ILE A 53 23.10 2.06 -7.17
C ILE A 53 23.02 2.37 -5.68
N GLY A 54 21.86 2.14 -5.08
CA GLY A 54 21.70 2.08 -3.64
C GLY A 54 21.83 3.41 -2.91
N TRP A 55 21.64 4.57 -3.58
CA TRP A 55 21.50 5.80 -2.82
C TRP A 55 20.28 5.72 -1.91
N ASN A 56 20.45 6.04 -0.64
CA ASN A 56 19.38 5.89 0.33
C ASN A 56 19.17 7.16 1.16
N PHE A 57 17.92 7.35 1.57
CA PHE A 57 17.52 8.41 2.50
C PHE A 57 16.26 7.97 3.28
N VAL A 58 15.90 8.75 4.30
CA VAL A 58 14.72 8.50 5.11
C VAL A 58 13.74 9.66 4.91
N PRO A 59 12.58 9.43 4.28
CA PRO A 59 11.50 10.41 4.26
C PRO A 59 11.06 10.76 5.70
N ARG A 60 10.73 12.03 5.94
CA ARG A 60 10.41 12.52 7.30
C ARG A 60 8.94 12.44 7.64
N ALA A 61 8.08 12.39 6.63
CA ALA A 61 6.63 12.39 6.77
C ALA A 61 5.99 11.53 5.68
N THR A 62 4.71 11.26 5.82
CA THR A 62 3.87 10.71 4.75
C THR A 62 3.66 11.79 3.69
N GLY A 63 3.79 11.43 2.42
CA GLY A 63 3.57 12.33 1.30
C GLY A 63 4.46 12.04 0.11
N TYR A 64 4.33 12.85 -0.93
CA TYR A 64 5.17 12.74 -2.13
C TYR A 64 6.59 13.22 -1.86
N VAL A 65 7.55 12.48 -2.41
CA VAL A 65 8.95 12.87 -2.47
C VAL A 65 9.37 12.88 -3.92
N CYS A 66 9.80 14.04 -4.41
CA CYS A 66 10.39 14.20 -5.73
C CYS A 66 11.91 13.98 -5.66
N ILE A 67 12.43 13.18 -6.57
CA ILE A 67 13.86 12.91 -6.72
C ILE A 67 14.32 13.53 -8.02
N GLU A 68 15.11 14.59 -7.93
CA GLU A 68 15.73 15.26 -9.08
C GLU A 68 17.12 14.70 -9.32
N ALA A 69 17.46 14.42 -10.57
CA ALA A 69 18.77 14.01 -11.02
C ALA A 69 19.34 15.01 -12.04
N LYS A 70 20.61 15.36 -11.90
CA LYS A 70 21.35 16.22 -12.86
C LYS A 70 22.71 15.58 -13.20
N LEU A 71 23.00 15.52 -14.48
CA LEU A 71 24.31 15.12 -15.01
C LEU A 71 25.08 16.37 -15.44
N VAL A 72 26.18 16.67 -14.74
CA VAL A 72 26.89 17.95 -14.86
C VAL A 72 28.34 17.71 -15.23
N LYS A 73 28.89 18.59 -16.06
CA LYS A 73 30.33 18.65 -16.34
C LYS A 73 30.80 20.11 -16.31
N GLY A 74 31.68 20.44 -15.35
CA GLY A 74 31.99 21.82 -15.02
C GLY A 74 30.74 22.59 -14.56
N LYS A 75 30.45 23.71 -15.22
CA LYS A 75 29.27 24.53 -14.94
C LYS A 75 28.04 24.17 -15.81
N LYS A 76 28.16 23.20 -16.72
CA LYS A 76 27.13 22.88 -17.69
C LYS A 76 26.36 21.60 -17.29
N THR A 77 25.03 21.69 -17.31
CA THR A 77 24.12 20.55 -17.18
C THR A 77 23.90 19.92 -18.55
N PHE A 78 24.05 18.61 -18.67
CA PHE A 78 23.93 17.83 -19.89
C PHE A 78 22.64 17.02 -19.96
N ALA A 79 22.17 16.54 -18.81
CA ALA A 79 20.90 15.85 -18.69
C ALA A 79 20.27 16.16 -17.34
N THR A 80 18.95 16.13 -17.30
CA THR A 80 18.14 16.21 -16.09
C THR A 80 17.03 15.16 -16.18
N GLY A 81 16.59 14.70 -15.07
CA GLY A 81 15.40 13.84 -14.92
C GLY A 81 14.88 13.95 -13.51
N ASP A 82 13.65 13.58 -13.34
CA ASP A 82 13.00 13.50 -12.05
C ASP A 82 12.11 12.27 -11.99
N ASP A 83 11.84 11.82 -10.78
CA ASP A 83 10.88 10.79 -10.47
C ASP A 83 10.25 11.09 -9.11
N SER A 84 9.10 10.50 -8.85
CA SER A 84 8.38 10.71 -7.62
C SER A 84 8.02 9.38 -6.97
N LEU A 85 8.11 9.33 -5.66
CA LEU A 85 7.61 8.24 -4.86
C LEU A 85 6.65 8.78 -3.79
N PHE A 86 5.76 7.93 -3.33
CA PHE A 86 4.90 8.22 -2.19
C PHE A 86 5.48 7.52 -0.95
N ALA A 87 5.91 8.31 0.02
CA ALA A 87 6.41 7.80 1.30
C ALA A 87 5.27 7.64 2.28
N VAL A 88 5.24 6.52 3.01
CA VAL A 88 4.33 6.32 4.13
C VAL A 88 5.14 6.23 5.41
N SER A 89 4.85 7.11 6.34
CA SER A 89 5.39 7.08 7.69
C SER A 89 4.29 6.66 8.66
N LEU A 90 4.33 5.43 9.12
CA LEU A 90 3.40 4.94 10.13
C LEU A 90 3.83 5.50 11.50
N ASN A 91 3.20 6.59 11.92
CA ASN A 91 3.42 7.14 13.24
C ASN A 91 2.39 6.54 14.22
N THR A 92 2.81 5.51 14.92
CA THR A 92 1.99 4.81 15.94
C THR A 92 2.17 5.36 17.34
N LYS A 93 2.96 6.43 17.50
CA LYS A 93 3.26 7.02 18.81
C LYS A 93 2.00 7.59 19.44
N GLY A 94 1.68 7.12 20.64
CA GLY A 94 0.51 7.57 21.40
C GLY A 94 -0.80 6.90 21.00
N ILE A 95 -0.79 5.98 20.03
CA ILE A 95 -1.94 5.13 19.68
C ILE A 95 -1.92 3.91 20.60
N THR A 96 -3.00 3.67 21.31
CA THR A 96 -3.19 2.45 22.11
C THR A 96 -4.09 1.50 21.32
N ALA A 97 -3.59 0.30 21.06
CA ALA A 97 -4.39 -0.75 20.47
C ALA A 97 -5.19 -1.45 21.57
N ASN A 98 -6.52 -1.28 21.56
CA ASN A 98 -7.44 -1.93 22.48
C ASN A 98 -8.31 -2.92 21.72
N GLY A 99 -7.79 -4.12 21.47
CA GLY A 99 -8.50 -5.14 20.69
C GLY A 99 -7.87 -6.51 20.79
N SER A 100 -8.37 -7.42 19.98
CA SER A 100 -7.90 -8.80 19.86
C SER A 100 -7.60 -9.14 18.40
N ILE A 101 -6.84 -10.20 18.16
CA ILE A 101 -6.50 -10.68 16.82
C ILE A 101 -6.79 -12.18 16.68
N ALA A 102 -7.50 -12.56 15.63
CA ALA A 102 -7.71 -13.95 15.22
C ALA A 102 -6.95 -14.20 13.90
N ASP A 103 -5.82 -14.89 13.98
CA ASP A 103 -4.97 -15.16 12.83
C ASP A 103 -4.22 -16.49 12.98
N THR A 104 -4.69 -17.50 12.25
CA THR A 104 -4.10 -18.86 12.33
C THR A 104 -2.72 -18.96 11.69
N THR A 105 -2.34 -18.02 10.83
CA THR A 105 -1.04 -18.01 10.13
C THR A 105 0.03 -17.18 10.84
N GLY A 106 -0.38 -16.31 11.76
CA GLY A 106 0.50 -15.36 12.41
C GLY A 106 1.00 -14.21 11.52
N VAL A 107 0.59 -14.14 10.27
CA VAL A 107 1.05 -13.09 9.33
C VAL A 107 0.59 -11.71 9.78
N LEU A 108 -0.69 -11.58 10.13
CA LEU A 108 -1.26 -10.32 10.59
C LEU A 108 -0.71 -9.94 11.98
N SER A 109 -0.62 -10.92 12.89
CA SER A 109 -0.02 -10.72 14.23
C SER A 109 1.42 -10.22 14.15
N ASN A 110 2.23 -10.82 13.26
CA ASN A 110 3.61 -10.39 13.07
C ASN A 110 3.69 -8.99 12.43
N PHE A 111 2.82 -8.69 11.47
CA PHE A 111 2.74 -7.34 10.89
C PHE A 111 2.42 -6.30 11.97
N MET A 112 1.41 -6.55 12.80
CA MET A 112 1.04 -5.62 13.88
C MET A 112 2.21 -5.35 14.84
N LYS A 113 2.99 -6.38 15.19
CA LYS A 113 4.22 -6.23 15.98
C LYS A 113 5.28 -5.37 15.29
N THR A 114 5.46 -5.51 13.98
CA THR A 114 6.44 -4.69 13.23
C THR A 114 6.07 -3.21 13.21
N VAL A 115 4.78 -2.88 13.29
CA VAL A 115 4.30 -1.49 13.37
C VAL A 115 4.09 -0.99 14.82
N GLY A 116 4.52 -1.79 15.80
CA GLY A 116 4.60 -1.39 17.22
C GLY A 116 3.39 -1.76 18.08
N PHE A 117 2.50 -2.63 17.58
CA PHE A 117 1.33 -3.09 18.34
C PHE A 117 1.47 -4.56 18.73
N ASP A 118 1.41 -4.85 20.02
CA ASP A 118 1.29 -6.21 20.54
C ASP A 118 -0.17 -6.46 20.96
N ILE A 119 -0.94 -7.03 20.05
CA ILE A 119 -2.38 -7.25 20.21
C ILE A 119 -2.58 -8.68 20.69
N PRO A 120 -3.35 -8.92 21.78
CA PRO A 120 -3.60 -10.24 22.29
C PRO A 120 -4.36 -11.12 21.30
N GLU A 121 -3.99 -12.39 21.26
CA GLU A 121 -4.66 -13.38 20.43
C GLU A 121 -6.07 -13.68 20.98
N TYR A 122 -7.06 -13.63 20.09
CA TYR A 122 -8.39 -14.13 20.39
C TYR A 122 -8.39 -15.66 20.34
N LYS A 123 -8.94 -16.28 21.36
CA LYS A 123 -9.02 -17.75 21.42
C LYS A 123 -10.45 -18.23 21.33
N GLU A 124 -11.31 -17.79 22.25
CA GLU A 124 -12.71 -18.19 22.32
C GLU A 124 -13.53 -17.21 23.17
N GLY A 125 -14.85 -17.28 23.10
CA GLY A 125 -15.78 -16.47 23.88
C GLY A 125 -15.96 -15.05 23.32
N THR A 126 -16.22 -14.11 24.22
CA THR A 126 -16.37 -12.70 23.84
C THR A 126 -15.00 -12.07 23.59
N PRO A 127 -14.78 -11.41 22.44
CA PRO A 127 -13.53 -10.70 22.18
C PRO A 127 -13.28 -9.61 23.23
N SER A 128 -12.02 -9.37 23.53
CA SER A 128 -11.61 -8.27 24.43
C SER A 128 -11.36 -6.99 23.64
N GLY A 129 -11.66 -5.84 24.27
CA GLY A 129 -11.40 -4.52 23.70
C GLY A 129 -12.49 -4.05 22.71
N ASP A 130 -12.13 -3.09 21.87
CA ASP A 130 -13.06 -2.37 21.01
C ASP A 130 -13.18 -2.98 19.60
N TYR A 131 -12.18 -3.78 19.19
CA TYR A 131 -12.15 -4.40 17.87
C TYR A 131 -11.56 -5.81 17.89
N LEU A 132 -11.97 -6.60 16.90
CA LEU A 132 -11.39 -7.90 16.56
C LEU A 132 -10.83 -7.83 15.14
N LEU A 133 -9.51 -7.97 15.01
CA LEU A 133 -8.84 -8.13 13.71
C LEU A 133 -8.86 -9.60 13.30
N VAL A 134 -9.35 -9.88 12.10
CA VAL A 134 -9.42 -11.24 11.56
C VAL A 134 -8.50 -11.36 10.36
N GLY A 135 -7.45 -12.15 10.51
CA GLY A 135 -6.53 -12.55 9.45
C GLY A 135 -7.01 -13.78 8.70
N ALA A 136 -6.11 -14.73 8.46
CA ALA A 136 -6.41 -15.99 7.78
C ALA A 136 -7.26 -16.93 8.66
N PHE A 137 -8.51 -16.56 8.87
CA PHE A 137 -9.47 -17.28 9.69
C PHE A 137 -10.83 -17.30 8.99
N GLU A 138 -11.50 -18.46 8.96
CA GLU A 138 -12.80 -18.60 8.34
C GLU A 138 -13.93 -18.59 9.39
N PRO A 139 -15.13 -18.06 9.07
CA PRO A 139 -16.24 -18.01 10.01
C PRO A 139 -16.61 -19.36 10.60
N THR A 140 -16.49 -20.42 9.82
CA THR A 140 -16.81 -21.80 10.23
C THR A 140 -15.87 -22.38 11.28
N GLN A 141 -14.68 -21.81 11.45
CA GLN A 141 -13.69 -22.26 12.43
C GLN A 141 -14.08 -21.91 13.87
N TRP A 142 -14.98 -20.95 14.06
CA TRP A 142 -15.41 -20.55 15.41
C TRP A 142 -16.61 -21.34 15.95
N GLY A 143 -17.32 -22.10 15.12
CA GLY A 143 -18.45 -22.90 15.59
C GLY A 143 -19.46 -22.08 16.42
N SER A 144 -19.71 -22.50 17.66
CA SER A 144 -20.60 -21.80 18.60
C SER A 144 -20.07 -20.41 19.04
N GLY A 145 -18.77 -20.20 19.04
CA GLY A 145 -18.17 -18.90 19.40
C GLY A 145 -18.51 -17.76 18.46
N MET A 146 -18.99 -18.07 17.24
CA MET A 146 -19.46 -17.04 16.32
C MET A 146 -20.66 -16.26 16.86
N SER A 147 -21.52 -16.89 17.62
CA SER A 147 -22.66 -16.20 18.25
C SER A 147 -22.21 -15.13 19.22
N ASP A 148 -21.16 -15.40 20.01
CA ASP A 148 -20.60 -14.45 20.97
C ASP A 148 -19.96 -13.26 20.25
N ILE A 149 -19.28 -13.51 19.13
CA ILE A 149 -18.68 -12.46 18.31
C ILE A 149 -19.77 -11.58 17.70
N MET A 150 -20.82 -12.17 17.13
CA MET A 150 -21.91 -11.41 16.52
C MET A 150 -22.65 -10.59 17.56
N GLU A 151 -22.94 -11.15 18.75
CA GLU A 151 -23.56 -10.41 19.85
C GLU A 151 -22.67 -9.24 20.30
N TRP A 152 -21.35 -9.45 20.36
CA TRP A 152 -20.38 -8.43 20.71
C TRP A 152 -20.36 -7.30 19.66
N VAL A 153 -20.40 -7.61 18.36
CA VAL A 153 -20.52 -6.63 17.27
C VAL A 153 -21.85 -5.85 17.38
N TYR A 154 -22.97 -6.52 17.66
CA TYR A 154 -24.26 -5.84 17.84
C TYR A 154 -24.29 -4.90 19.06
N LYS A 155 -23.41 -5.08 20.02
CA LYS A 155 -23.19 -4.16 21.14
C LYS A 155 -22.36 -2.92 20.78
N GLY A 156 -21.95 -2.77 19.52
CA GLY A 156 -21.28 -1.60 18.99
C GLY A 156 -19.76 -1.74 18.83
N HIS A 157 -19.22 -2.94 18.93
CA HIS A 157 -17.81 -3.20 18.70
C HIS A 157 -17.51 -3.46 17.21
N THR A 158 -16.22 -3.42 16.85
CA THR A 158 -15.80 -3.46 15.44
C THR A 158 -15.14 -4.78 15.08
N LEU A 159 -15.67 -5.45 14.06
CA LEU A 159 -15.04 -6.60 13.42
C LEU A 159 -14.33 -6.14 12.14
N ILE A 160 -13.00 -6.33 12.08
CA ILE A 160 -12.16 -5.93 10.94
C ILE A 160 -11.66 -7.18 10.24
N ILE A 161 -12.18 -7.45 9.05
CA ILE A 161 -11.85 -8.63 8.26
C ILE A 161 -10.78 -8.26 7.24
N VAL A 162 -9.59 -8.83 7.38
CA VAL A 162 -8.42 -8.53 6.55
C VAL A 162 -8.20 -9.59 5.47
N ASP A 163 -8.62 -10.84 5.72
CA ASP A 163 -8.46 -11.94 4.78
C ASP A 163 -9.76 -12.75 4.67
N ASN A 164 -9.84 -13.66 3.69
CA ASN A 164 -11.02 -14.52 3.42
C ASN A 164 -12.34 -13.74 3.23
N ALA A 165 -12.27 -12.53 2.68
CA ALA A 165 -13.40 -11.60 2.61
C ALA A 165 -14.65 -12.18 1.92
N GLU A 166 -14.48 -13.07 0.92
CA GLU A 166 -15.61 -13.73 0.24
C GLU A 166 -16.38 -14.65 1.21
N ARG A 167 -15.66 -15.49 1.98
CA ARG A 167 -16.25 -16.40 2.96
C ARG A 167 -16.97 -15.65 4.07
N TRP A 168 -16.38 -14.56 4.50
CA TRP A 168 -17.00 -13.67 5.48
C TRP A 168 -18.24 -12.97 4.93
N ALA A 169 -18.21 -12.52 3.68
CA ALA A 169 -19.36 -11.89 3.04
C ALA A 169 -20.53 -12.87 2.87
N GLU A 170 -20.25 -14.11 2.48
CA GLU A 170 -21.24 -15.19 2.43
C GLU A 170 -21.86 -15.42 3.81
N PHE A 171 -21.05 -15.61 4.83
CA PHE A 171 -21.51 -15.84 6.20
C PHE A 171 -22.35 -14.67 6.73
N LEU A 172 -21.90 -13.43 6.54
CA LEU A 172 -22.62 -12.25 7.01
C LEU A 172 -23.92 -12.01 6.24
N ALA A 173 -23.99 -12.43 4.99
CA ALA A 173 -25.24 -12.41 4.22
C ALA A 173 -26.24 -13.45 4.73
N ASP A 174 -25.81 -14.65 5.07
CA ASP A 174 -26.65 -15.69 5.69
C ASP A 174 -27.22 -15.25 7.06
N LYS A 175 -26.54 -14.31 7.72
CA LYS A 175 -26.99 -13.66 8.96
C LYS A 175 -27.76 -12.35 8.74
N GLU A 176 -28.10 -12.02 7.50
CA GLU A 176 -28.80 -10.79 7.11
C GLU A 176 -28.08 -9.48 7.49
N VAL A 177 -26.75 -9.54 7.76
CA VAL A 177 -25.92 -8.36 8.06
C VAL A 177 -25.53 -7.63 6.78
N LEU A 178 -25.22 -8.36 5.71
CA LEU A 178 -24.88 -7.82 4.39
C LEU A 178 -25.91 -8.21 3.33
N ASP A 179 -26.11 -7.38 2.33
CA ASP A 179 -26.70 -7.77 1.04
C ASP A 179 -25.54 -8.10 0.08
N TYR A 180 -25.06 -9.35 0.15
CA TYR A 180 -23.99 -9.86 -0.70
C TYR A 180 -24.55 -10.63 -1.88
N ARG A 181 -24.13 -10.27 -3.08
CA ARG A 181 -24.60 -10.85 -4.36
C ARG A 181 -23.46 -11.49 -5.15
N GLY A 182 -22.53 -12.08 -4.44
CA GLY A 182 -21.38 -12.76 -5.02
C GLY A 182 -20.16 -11.86 -5.24
N SER A 183 -19.11 -12.47 -5.74
CA SER A 183 -17.86 -11.81 -6.03
C SER A 183 -17.53 -11.91 -7.52
N LYS A 184 -16.61 -11.08 -7.95
CA LYS A 184 -16.02 -11.14 -9.29
C LYS A 184 -14.50 -11.16 -9.18
N LYS A 185 -13.87 -12.17 -9.77
CA LYS A 185 -12.44 -12.17 -9.99
C LYS A 185 -12.09 -11.01 -10.91
N LEU A 186 -11.28 -10.10 -10.42
CA LEU A 186 -10.77 -9.00 -11.22
C LEU A 186 -9.55 -9.47 -12.00
N GLY A 187 -9.49 -9.13 -13.27
CA GLY A 187 -8.32 -9.39 -14.10
C GLY A 187 -7.06 -8.75 -13.53
N THR A 188 -5.90 -9.17 -14.00
CA THR A 188 -4.62 -8.53 -13.70
C THR A 188 -4.60 -7.14 -14.31
N ALA A 189 -4.98 -6.12 -13.55
CA ALA A 189 -4.65 -4.76 -13.91
C ALA A 189 -3.13 -4.56 -13.76
N TRP A 190 -2.50 -3.95 -14.72
CA TRP A 190 -1.07 -3.64 -14.71
C TRP A 190 -0.68 -2.77 -13.51
N TYR A 191 -1.62 -2.00 -13.03
CA TYR A 191 -1.53 -1.08 -11.90
C TYR A 191 -2.92 -1.01 -11.29
N GLY A 192 -3.03 -0.50 -10.11
CA GLY A 192 -4.31 -0.36 -9.40
C GLY A 192 -5.40 0.45 -10.11
N GLY A 193 -5.22 0.78 -11.40
CA GLY A 193 -6.07 1.67 -12.17
C GLY A 193 -7.54 1.28 -12.36
N ASN A 194 -7.92 0.08 -11.91
CA ASN A 194 -9.31 -0.34 -11.85
C ASN A 194 -9.98 -0.09 -10.50
N PHE A 195 -9.23 0.40 -9.52
CA PHE A 195 -9.71 0.71 -8.19
C PHE A 195 -9.71 2.21 -7.97
N PHE A 196 -10.69 2.70 -7.27
CA PHE A 196 -10.73 4.08 -6.80
C PHE A 196 -11.32 4.12 -5.40
N ASN A 197 -10.83 5.06 -4.60
CA ASN A 197 -11.29 5.28 -3.25
C ASN A 197 -12.09 6.59 -3.15
N ARG A 198 -12.80 6.69 -2.08
CA ARG A 198 -13.49 7.92 -1.66
C ARG A 198 -12.86 8.46 -0.39
N GLU A 199 -13.13 9.72 -0.09
CA GLU A 199 -12.72 10.33 1.15
C GLU A 199 -13.36 9.62 2.35
N HIS A 200 -12.52 9.20 3.31
CA HIS A 200 -12.95 8.59 4.56
C HIS A 200 -11.76 8.64 5.55
N PRO A 201 -12.00 8.79 6.86
CA PRO A 201 -10.93 8.86 7.87
C PRO A 201 -9.94 7.68 7.88
N ILE A 202 -10.35 6.49 7.39
CA ILE A 202 -9.44 5.33 7.26
C ILE A 202 -8.28 5.59 6.29
N PHE A 203 -8.40 6.56 5.41
CA PHE A 203 -7.39 6.97 4.44
C PHE A 203 -6.66 8.25 4.86
N ASP A 204 -6.73 8.65 6.14
CA ASP A 204 -6.06 9.85 6.61
C ASP A 204 -4.56 9.83 6.29
N GLY A 205 -4.06 10.92 5.68
CA GLY A 205 -2.70 11.02 5.19
C GLY A 205 -2.42 10.31 3.85
N LEU A 206 -3.41 9.65 3.23
CA LEU A 206 -3.30 9.03 1.91
C LEU A 206 -4.15 9.79 0.87
N PRO A 207 -3.81 9.75 -0.42
CA PRO A 207 -4.63 10.34 -1.47
C PRO A 207 -6.03 9.72 -1.51
N VAL A 208 -7.06 10.57 -1.61
CA VAL A 208 -8.47 10.16 -1.69
C VAL A 208 -9.16 10.76 -2.90
N ASN A 209 -10.35 10.25 -3.24
CA ASN A 209 -11.10 10.63 -4.43
C ASN A 209 -10.29 10.47 -5.72
N CYS A 210 -9.46 9.44 -5.76
CA CYS A 210 -8.55 9.18 -6.87
C CYS A 210 -8.57 7.71 -7.30
N VAL A 211 -8.10 7.47 -8.52
CA VAL A 211 -7.78 6.13 -9.01
C VAL A 211 -6.48 5.67 -8.33
N PHE A 212 -6.40 4.41 -7.94
CA PHE A 212 -5.19 3.85 -7.35
C PHE A 212 -4.01 3.97 -8.31
N ASN A 213 -2.96 4.59 -7.85
CA ASN A 213 -1.71 4.79 -8.54
C ASN A 213 -0.56 4.23 -7.67
N TRP A 214 0.61 4.80 -7.73
CA TRP A 214 1.81 4.34 -7.02
C TRP A 214 1.63 4.28 -5.50
N GLU A 215 0.84 5.17 -4.93
CA GLU A 215 0.53 5.27 -3.49
C GLU A 215 -0.15 4.01 -2.95
N TYR A 216 -0.91 3.35 -3.83
CA TYR A 216 -1.66 2.14 -3.53
C TYR A 216 -1.11 0.90 -4.24
N GLN A 217 0.15 0.93 -4.66
CA GLN A 217 0.77 -0.13 -5.45
C GLN A 217 0.75 -1.50 -4.73
N CYS A 218 0.74 -1.51 -3.40
CA CYS A 218 0.62 -2.75 -2.62
C CYS A 218 -0.63 -3.55 -2.96
N PHE A 219 -1.71 -2.91 -3.42
CA PHE A 219 -2.92 -3.58 -3.91
C PHE A 219 -2.78 -4.10 -5.34
N ALA A 220 -1.72 -3.69 -6.06
CA ALA A 220 -1.49 -4.02 -7.46
C ALA A 220 -0.53 -5.19 -7.69
N THR A 221 -0.08 -5.89 -6.65
CA THR A 221 0.92 -6.95 -6.78
C THR A 221 0.41 -8.17 -7.56
N TYR A 222 1.26 -8.70 -8.42
CA TYR A 222 1.01 -9.70 -9.47
C TYR A 222 0.40 -11.02 -8.99
N ASN A 223 0.62 -11.42 -7.75
CA ASN A 223 0.32 -12.77 -7.26
C ASN A 223 -0.88 -12.84 -6.31
N ARG A 224 -1.62 -11.76 -6.12
CA ARG A 224 -2.80 -11.78 -5.26
C ARG A 224 -4.06 -11.85 -6.09
N HIS A 225 -4.90 -12.83 -5.79
CA HIS A 225 -6.25 -12.90 -6.34
C HIS A 225 -7.02 -11.66 -5.89
N ARG A 226 -7.34 -10.81 -6.84
CA ARG A 226 -8.17 -9.65 -6.60
C ARG A 226 -9.61 -10.04 -6.82
N VAL A 227 -10.39 -9.78 -5.82
CA VAL A 227 -11.82 -10.07 -5.84
C VAL A 227 -12.57 -8.79 -5.54
N GLY A 228 -13.51 -8.46 -6.41
CA GLY A 228 -14.49 -7.42 -6.13
C GLY A 228 -15.72 -8.06 -5.50
N LEU A 229 -16.07 -7.62 -4.29
CA LEU A 229 -17.30 -8.04 -3.62
C LEU A 229 -18.48 -7.19 -4.09
N ARG A 230 -19.60 -7.80 -4.41
CA ARG A 230 -20.85 -7.08 -4.71
C ARG A 230 -21.71 -7.01 -3.45
N CYS A 231 -21.46 -5.97 -2.65
CA CYS A 231 -22.20 -5.69 -1.43
C CYS A 231 -23.04 -4.42 -1.61
N PHE A 232 -24.31 -4.45 -1.22
CA PHE A 232 -25.25 -3.36 -1.42
C PHE A 232 -25.77 -2.75 -0.11
N LYS A 233 -25.33 -3.26 1.02
CA LYS A 233 -25.63 -2.73 2.34
C LYS A 233 -24.32 -2.32 3.00
N GLY A 234 -24.30 -1.11 3.56
CA GLY A 234 -23.09 -0.51 4.14
C GLY A 234 -22.43 0.51 3.22
N GLU A 235 -21.28 1.00 3.64
CA GLU A 235 -20.52 2.02 2.94
C GLU A 235 -19.37 1.40 2.12
N THR A 236 -19.31 1.73 0.84
CA THR A 236 -18.21 1.32 -0.04
C THR A 236 -17.12 2.39 -0.03
N LEU A 237 -15.95 2.05 0.47
CA LEU A 237 -14.80 2.96 0.56
C LEU A 237 -13.85 2.82 -0.63
N VAL A 238 -13.73 1.60 -1.17
CA VAL A 238 -12.96 1.30 -2.37
C VAL A 238 -13.86 0.58 -3.35
N ALA A 239 -13.98 1.11 -4.55
CA ALA A 239 -14.71 0.46 -5.64
C ALA A 239 -13.76 0.04 -6.75
N CYS A 240 -14.17 -0.94 -7.54
CA CYS A 240 -13.43 -1.34 -8.73
C CYS A 240 -14.34 -1.34 -9.97
N VAL A 241 -13.75 -0.97 -11.11
CA VAL A 241 -14.38 -1.12 -12.42
C VAL A 241 -13.90 -2.44 -13.02
N SER A 242 -14.84 -3.33 -13.32
CA SER A 242 -14.52 -4.54 -14.08
C SER A 242 -14.62 -4.24 -15.57
N GLU A 243 -13.75 -4.84 -16.39
CA GLU A 243 -13.90 -4.80 -17.84
C GLU A 243 -15.28 -5.29 -18.25
N HIS A 244 -16.02 -4.47 -18.99
CA HIS A 244 -17.19 -4.94 -19.70
C HIS A 244 -16.69 -5.81 -20.86
N LYS A 245 -16.83 -7.13 -20.76
CA LYS A 245 -16.94 -7.92 -21.98
C LYS A 245 -18.27 -7.50 -22.60
N LYS A 246 -18.21 -6.86 -23.75
CA LYS A 246 -19.38 -6.79 -24.63
C LYS A 246 -19.74 -8.24 -24.97
N GLU A 247 -20.85 -8.72 -24.47
CA GLU A 247 -21.54 -9.86 -25.04
C GLU A 247 -22.13 -9.47 -26.39
#